data_23c882da06cd320eae92ccbe3158399c
#
_entry.id   23c882da06cd320eae92ccbe3158399c
#
_cell.length_a   1.000
_cell.length_b   1.000
_cell.length_c   1.000
_cell.angle_alpha   90.00
_cell.angle_beta   90.00
_cell.angle_gamma   90.00
#
_symmetry.space_group_name_H-M   'P 1'
#
loop_
_entity.id
_entity.type
_entity.pdbx_description
1 polymer ?
#
loop_
_entity_poly.entity_id
_entity_poly.type
_entity_poly.pdbx_seq_one_letter_code
_entity_poly.pdbx_strand_id
1 'polypeptide(L)'
;IGKVCGDFNWYFVCVVDADTALKFQEKANQTSYEARCVTLTFPFASAEPLPAEVVKVNQKDKESEGAVVMRCNNMNASLARLRNETVQIEIEEYDGIRVSQKSVHFETITKETYDKDGNVNGTVTKEVKGVYVMHGSEIQFCQIFPLYSTNSYVICEVLTTEEENSRSYDPFV
;
A
#
# COMPACT_ATOMS: atom_id res chain seq x y z
N ILE A 1 22.38 20.61 33.71
CA ILE A 1 23.12 20.56 32.44
C ILE A 1 22.24 19.78 31.48
N GLY A 2 21.74 20.45 30.44
CA GLY A 2 20.89 19.84 29.39
C GLY A 2 21.64 19.75 28.07
N LYS A 3 21.17 18.90 27.19
CA LYS A 3 21.58 18.91 25.78
C LYS A 3 20.63 19.85 24.99
N VAL A 4 21.20 20.77 24.26
CA VAL A 4 20.46 21.60 23.29
C VAL A 4 20.63 20.95 21.91
N CYS A 5 19.54 20.61 21.27
CA CYS A 5 19.53 20.14 19.90
C CYS A 5 19.23 21.34 19.00
N GLY A 6 20.14 21.66 18.11
CA GLY A 6 20.00 22.75 17.14
C GLY A 6 19.39 22.34 15.83
N ASP A 7 19.13 21.05 15.64
CA ASP A 7 18.49 20.49 14.46
C ASP A 7 17.01 20.16 14.76
N PHE A 8 16.11 20.47 13.84
CA PHE A 8 14.69 20.14 13.96
C PHE A 8 14.42 18.67 13.62
N ASN A 9 15.38 17.96 13.06
CA ASN A 9 15.24 16.56 12.73
C ASN A 9 15.66 15.67 13.89
N TRP A 10 14.92 14.62 14.12
CA TRP A 10 15.29 13.53 14.99
C TRP A 10 15.05 12.18 14.29
N TYR A 11 15.68 11.13 14.77
CA TYR A 11 15.65 9.85 14.12
C TYR A 11 15.07 8.80 15.05
N PHE A 12 14.13 8.03 14.52
CA PHE A 12 13.63 6.82 15.13
C PHE A 12 14.31 5.62 14.46
N VAL A 13 14.77 4.68 15.25
CA VAL A 13 15.43 3.46 14.76
C VAL A 13 14.75 2.25 15.40
N CYS A 14 14.33 1.31 14.58
CA CYS A 14 13.79 0.04 15.03
C CYS A 14 14.43 -1.13 14.26
N VAL A 15 14.37 -2.32 14.87
CA VAL A 15 14.76 -3.56 14.21
C VAL A 15 13.50 -4.31 13.85
N VAL A 16 13.44 -4.80 12.62
CA VAL A 16 12.30 -5.51 12.06
C VAL A 16 12.78 -6.83 11.43
N ASP A 17 11.87 -7.77 11.25
CA ASP A 17 12.13 -9.02 10.55
C ASP A 17 12.52 -8.80 9.08
N ALA A 18 13.03 -9.85 8.43
CA ALA A 18 13.57 -9.80 7.07
C ALA A 18 12.53 -9.33 6.03
N ASP A 19 11.31 -9.86 6.11
CA ASP A 19 10.26 -9.51 5.12
C ASP A 19 9.81 -8.07 5.27
N THR A 20 9.69 -7.60 6.50
CA THR A 20 9.37 -6.21 6.80
C THR A 20 10.51 -5.27 6.40
N ALA A 21 11.77 -5.67 6.60
CA ALA A 21 12.94 -4.91 6.18
C ALA A 21 12.98 -4.70 4.66
N LEU A 22 12.60 -5.71 3.87
CA LEU A 22 12.50 -5.59 2.41
C LEU A 22 11.45 -4.55 1.99
N LYS A 23 10.27 -4.54 2.61
CA LYS A 23 9.24 -3.52 2.35
C LYS A 23 9.75 -2.10 2.64
N PHE A 24 10.43 -1.91 3.74
CA PHE A 24 11.06 -0.63 4.06
C PHE A 24 12.18 -0.25 3.10
N GLN A 25 12.93 -1.24 2.59
CA GLN A 25 13.95 -1.02 1.58
C GLN A 25 13.35 -0.53 0.26
N GLU A 26 12.25 -1.14 -0.19
CA GLU A 26 11.50 -0.70 -1.36
C GLU A 26 10.98 0.73 -1.17
N LYS A 27 10.45 1.04 0.01
CA LYS A 27 9.96 2.36 0.36
C LYS A 27 11.09 3.41 0.39
N ALA A 28 12.23 3.09 0.98
CA ALA A 28 13.40 3.96 1.01
C ALA A 28 13.96 4.29 -0.39
N ASN A 29 13.78 3.40 -1.35
CA ASN A 29 14.23 3.57 -2.73
C ASN A 29 13.25 4.37 -3.61
N GLN A 30 12.10 4.76 -3.09
CA GLN A 30 11.14 5.58 -3.83
C GLN A 30 11.69 6.98 -4.12
N THR A 31 11.27 7.55 -5.26
CA THR A 31 11.80 8.83 -5.73
C THR A 31 11.16 10.02 -5.00
N SER A 32 9.85 9.97 -4.74
CA SER A 32 9.16 11.06 -4.08
C SER A 32 9.29 10.98 -2.56
N TYR A 33 9.23 12.14 -1.91
CA TYR A 33 9.25 12.24 -0.45
C TYR A 33 8.05 11.53 0.17
N GLU A 34 6.85 11.79 -0.36
CA GLU A 34 5.60 11.21 0.14
C GLU A 34 5.62 9.68 0.07
N ALA A 35 6.15 9.11 -1.02
CA ALA A 35 6.27 7.67 -1.17
C ALA A 35 7.26 7.03 -0.18
N ARG A 36 8.24 7.81 0.34
CA ARG A 36 9.15 7.36 1.40
C ARG A 36 8.60 7.53 2.81
N CYS A 37 7.49 8.29 2.98
CA CYS A 37 6.91 8.53 4.27
C CYS A 37 6.10 7.33 4.79
N VAL A 38 6.15 7.17 6.10
CA VAL A 38 5.33 6.27 6.90
C VAL A 38 4.72 7.05 8.04
N THR A 39 3.67 6.53 8.65
CA THR A 39 3.06 7.15 9.82
C THR A 39 3.46 6.41 11.08
N LEU A 40 4.00 7.14 12.06
CA LEU A 40 4.37 6.63 13.38
C LEU A 40 3.34 7.06 14.42
N THR A 41 2.82 6.09 15.16
CA THR A 41 1.94 6.35 16.31
C THR A 41 2.62 5.83 17.58
N PHE A 42 2.76 6.72 18.56
CA PHE A 42 3.33 6.41 19.87
C PHE A 42 2.19 6.36 20.90
N PRO A 43 1.62 5.19 21.21
CA PRO A 43 0.41 5.06 22.03
C PRO A 43 0.52 5.65 23.42
N PHE A 44 1.74 5.69 23.97
CA PHE A 44 2.00 6.15 25.34
C PHE A 44 2.58 7.57 25.43
N ALA A 45 2.97 8.18 24.31
CA ALA A 45 3.65 9.47 24.33
C ALA A 45 2.96 10.57 23.53
N SER A 46 2.26 10.22 22.47
CA SER A 46 1.50 11.15 21.63
C SER A 46 0.31 10.43 21.06
N ALA A 47 -0.86 11.06 21.13
CA ALA A 47 -2.07 10.54 20.51
C ALA A 47 -2.14 10.86 19.00
N GLU A 48 -1.30 11.79 18.53
CA GLU A 48 -1.31 12.21 17.12
C GLU A 48 -0.27 11.43 16.32
N PRO A 49 -0.68 10.85 15.18
CA PRO A 49 0.23 10.20 14.24
C PRO A 49 1.26 11.21 13.69
N LEU A 50 2.49 10.74 13.49
CA LEU A 50 3.60 11.56 13.01
C LEU A 50 4.10 11.02 11.68
N PRO A 51 4.24 11.87 10.65
CA PRO A 51 4.91 11.47 9.42
C PRO A 51 6.41 11.31 9.67
N ALA A 52 6.97 10.23 9.15
CA ALA A 52 8.39 9.93 9.22
C ALA A 52 8.89 9.42 7.86
N GLU A 53 9.99 9.96 7.39
CA GLU A 53 10.62 9.52 6.16
C GLU A 53 11.55 8.33 6.43
N VAL A 54 11.40 7.26 5.69
CA VAL A 54 12.34 6.14 5.70
C VAL A 54 13.62 6.56 4.98
N VAL A 55 14.69 6.74 5.74
CA VAL A 55 15.97 7.25 5.21
C VAL A 55 16.87 6.11 4.77
N LYS A 56 16.92 5.05 5.58
CA LYS A 56 17.87 3.96 5.37
C LYS A 56 17.39 2.68 6.05
N VAL A 57 17.68 1.55 5.39
CA VAL A 57 17.60 0.23 5.99
C VAL A 57 18.99 -0.40 5.99
N ASN A 58 19.45 -0.81 7.16
CA ASN A 58 20.71 -1.55 7.32
C ASN A 58 20.37 -3.02 7.57
N GLN A 59 20.53 -3.84 6.56
CA GLN A 59 20.31 -5.28 6.59
C GLN A 59 21.57 -5.97 6.09
N LYS A 60 22.02 -7.01 6.75
CA LYS A 60 23.26 -7.73 6.39
C LYS A 60 23.07 -8.58 5.14
N ASP A 61 21.97 -9.28 5.09
CA ASP A 61 21.53 -10.11 3.98
C ASP A 61 19.99 -10.13 3.96
N LYS A 62 19.38 -10.64 2.88
CA LYS A 62 17.93 -10.62 2.68
C LYS A 62 17.13 -11.49 3.67
N GLU A 63 17.79 -12.35 4.40
CA GLU A 63 17.16 -13.26 5.37
C GLU A 63 17.35 -12.80 6.82
N SER A 64 18.21 -11.79 7.06
CA SER A 64 18.46 -11.26 8.39
C SER A 64 17.51 -10.11 8.75
N GLU A 65 17.39 -9.87 10.04
CA GLU A 65 16.71 -8.68 10.57
C GLU A 65 17.36 -7.41 10.01
N GLY A 66 16.56 -6.37 9.82
CA GLY A 66 16.99 -5.07 9.32
C GLY A 66 16.78 -3.96 10.34
N ALA A 67 17.76 -3.08 10.49
CA ALA A 67 17.61 -1.86 11.26
C ALA A 67 17.10 -0.74 10.33
N VAL A 68 15.89 -0.27 10.56
CA VAL A 68 15.23 0.80 9.81
C VAL A 68 15.47 2.12 10.50
N VAL A 69 15.95 3.11 9.76
CA VAL A 69 16.17 4.48 10.22
C VAL A 69 15.13 5.39 9.58
N MET A 70 14.34 6.05 10.41
CA MET A 70 13.29 6.98 10.00
C MET A 70 13.60 8.37 10.52
N ARG A 71 13.44 9.39 9.69
CA ARG A 71 13.62 10.80 10.01
C ARG A 71 12.28 11.46 10.28
N CYS A 72 12.16 12.11 11.42
CA CYS A 72 11.01 12.92 11.81
C CYS A 72 11.44 14.38 11.94
N ASN A 73 10.60 15.29 11.49
CA ASN A 73 10.81 16.73 11.56
C ASN A 73 9.90 17.45 12.57
N ASN A 74 9.09 16.70 13.27
CA ASN A 74 8.12 17.22 14.24
C ASN A 74 8.53 16.80 15.67
N MET A 75 8.64 17.73 16.59
CA MET A 75 9.07 17.49 17.96
C MET A 75 8.14 18.21 18.92
N ASN A 76 7.69 17.51 19.95
CA ASN A 76 6.97 18.08 21.06
C ASN A 76 7.60 17.65 22.41
N ALA A 77 7.10 18.22 23.51
CA ALA A 77 7.64 17.94 24.84
C ALA A 77 7.52 16.48 25.28
N SER A 78 6.52 15.75 24.80
CA SER A 78 6.32 14.33 25.07
C SER A 78 7.33 13.50 24.29
N LEU A 79 7.49 13.75 23.00
CA LEU A 79 8.45 13.07 22.13
C LEU A 79 9.89 13.30 22.56
N ALA A 80 10.23 14.49 23.05
CA ALA A 80 11.56 14.81 23.55
C ALA A 80 12.00 13.95 24.75
N ARG A 81 11.06 13.36 25.46
CA ARG A 81 11.29 12.48 26.62
C ARG A 81 11.43 11.01 26.26
N LEU A 82 11.05 10.64 25.05
CA LEU A 82 11.11 9.25 24.58
C LEU A 82 12.56 8.74 24.58
N ARG A 83 12.71 7.48 24.88
CA ARG A 83 13.98 6.73 24.78
C ARG A 83 13.73 5.40 24.07
N ASN A 84 13.08 4.46 24.75
CA ASN A 84 12.68 3.16 24.23
C ASN A 84 11.18 3.04 24.40
N GLU A 85 10.45 3.06 23.29
CA GLU A 85 8.99 3.00 23.29
C GLU A 85 8.48 2.05 22.21
N THR A 86 7.33 1.48 22.46
CA THR A 86 6.61 0.74 21.43
C THR A 86 5.97 1.73 20.48
N VAL A 87 6.19 1.52 19.19
CA VAL A 87 5.61 2.33 18.12
C VAL A 87 4.79 1.45 17.18
N GLN A 88 3.67 1.96 16.74
CA GLN A 88 2.94 1.42 15.60
C GLN A 88 3.40 2.16 14.35
N ILE A 89 3.82 1.39 13.35
CA ILE A 89 4.28 1.93 12.07
C ILE A 89 3.28 1.52 11.00
N GLU A 90 2.67 2.51 10.40
CA GLU A 90 1.77 2.36 9.25
C GLU A 90 2.55 2.65 7.99
N ILE A 91 2.85 1.58 7.24
CA ILE A 91 3.72 1.65 6.06
C ILE A 91 2.95 2.16 4.85
N GLU A 92 1.72 1.67 4.68
CA GLU A 92 0.83 2.02 3.57
C GLU A 92 -0.63 1.93 4.02
N GLU A 93 -1.44 2.81 3.48
CA GLU A 93 -2.89 2.80 3.62
C GLU A 93 -3.50 2.53 2.24
N TYR A 94 -4.43 1.60 2.18
CA TYR A 94 -5.18 1.28 0.96
C TYR A 94 -6.66 1.53 1.20
N ASP A 95 -7.24 2.41 0.42
CA ASP A 95 -8.68 2.60 0.39
C ASP A 95 -9.29 1.71 -0.69
N GLY A 96 -10.26 0.89 -0.30
CA GLY A 96 -10.85 -0.06 -1.23
C GLY A 96 -11.81 -1.07 -0.61
N ILE A 97 -12.36 -1.93 -1.45
CA ILE A 97 -13.24 -3.02 -1.04
C ILE A 97 -12.39 -4.24 -0.64
N ARG A 98 -12.60 -4.70 0.58
CA ARG A 98 -11.95 -5.91 1.08
C ARG A 98 -12.73 -7.16 0.68
N VAL A 99 -12.08 -8.06 -0.04
CA VAL A 99 -12.63 -9.33 -0.51
C VAL A 99 -11.84 -10.50 0.08
N SER A 100 -12.51 -11.61 0.40
CA SER A 100 -11.80 -12.82 0.84
C SER A 100 -10.93 -13.38 -0.28
N GLN A 101 -9.69 -13.76 0.02
CA GLN A 101 -8.80 -14.42 -0.95
C GLN A 101 -9.43 -15.70 -1.53
N LYS A 102 -10.23 -16.41 -0.74
CA LYS A 102 -10.93 -17.63 -1.17
C LYS A 102 -12.07 -17.37 -2.16
N SER A 103 -12.55 -16.14 -2.25
CA SER A 103 -13.62 -15.73 -3.17
C SER A 103 -13.08 -15.21 -4.50
N VAL A 104 -11.75 -15.13 -4.64
CA VAL A 104 -11.13 -14.69 -5.89
C VAL A 104 -11.05 -15.87 -6.84
N HIS A 105 -11.62 -15.69 -8.02
CA HIS A 105 -11.63 -16.65 -9.11
C HIS A 105 -10.97 -16.03 -10.34
N PHE A 106 -10.59 -16.89 -11.27
CA PHE A 106 -10.07 -16.49 -12.57
C PHE A 106 -11.07 -16.91 -13.64
N GLU A 107 -11.42 -15.98 -14.50
CA GLU A 107 -12.24 -16.27 -15.68
C GLU A 107 -11.59 -15.70 -16.94
N THR A 108 -11.84 -16.40 -18.03
CA THR A 108 -11.42 -15.97 -19.36
C THR A 108 -12.53 -15.12 -19.95
N ILE A 109 -12.30 -13.82 -20.08
CA ILE A 109 -13.22 -12.91 -20.76
C ILE A 109 -12.71 -12.55 -22.15
N THR A 110 -13.63 -12.48 -23.09
CA THR A 110 -13.36 -12.04 -24.47
C THR A 110 -14.05 -10.69 -24.67
N LYS A 111 -13.29 -9.68 -25.05
CA LYS A 111 -13.80 -8.35 -25.36
C LYS A 111 -13.53 -8.02 -26.83
N GLU A 112 -14.47 -7.32 -27.45
CA GLU A 112 -14.28 -6.77 -28.79
C GLU A 112 -13.36 -5.55 -28.72
N THR A 113 -12.45 -5.46 -29.68
CA THR A 113 -11.61 -4.28 -29.89
C THR A 113 -12.16 -3.45 -31.03
N TYR A 114 -12.13 -2.14 -30.87
CA TYR A 114 -12.67 -1.19 -31.81
C TYR A 114 -11.54 -0.37 -32.46
N ASP A 115 -11.68 -0.06 -33.72
CA ASP A 115 -10.79 0.87 -34.42
C ASP A 115 -11.11 2.33 -34.05
N LYS A 116 -10.33 3.28 -34.63
CA LYS A 116 -10.53 4.72 -34.40
C LYS A 116 -11.85 5.26 -34.91
N ASP A 117 -12.50 4.51 -35.79
CA ASP A 117 -13.77 4.84 -36.42
C ASP A 117 -14.95 4.15 -35.70
N GLY A 118 -14.70 3.40 -34.61
CA GLY A 118 -15.71 2.73 -33.81
C GLY A 118 -16.19 1.39 -34.36
N ASN A 119 -15.54 0.81 -35.38
CA ASN A 119 -15.88 -0.50 -35.90
C ASN A 119 -15.13 -1.61 -35.17
N VAL A 120 -15.77 -2.76 -35.00
CA VAL A 120 -15.13 -3.94 -34.42
C VAL A 120 -13.98 -4.39 -35.31
N ASN A 121 -12.77 -4.36 -34.79
CA ASN A 121 -11.56 -4.67 -35.53
C ASN A 121 -10.92 -6.00 -35.06
N GLY A 122 -11.45 -6.60 -33.99
CA GLY A 122 -10.98 -7.89 -33.50
C GLY A 122 -11.58 -8.25 -32.15
N THR A 123 -11.15 -9.38 -31.61
CA THR A 123 -11.49 -9.82 -30.26
C THR A 123 -10.20 -10.14 -29.50
N VAL A 124 -10.15 -9.75 -28.24
CA VAL A 124 -9.03 -10.07 -27.35
C VAL A 124 -9.56 -10.86 -26.17
N THR A 125 -8.90 -11.97 -25.91
CA THR A 125 -9.26 -12.89 -24.83
C THR A 125 -8.16 -12.86 -23.77
N LYS A 126 -8.56 -12.63 -22.51
CA LYS A 126 -7.64 -12.59 -21.37
C LYS A 126 -8.25 -13.26 -20.15
N GLU A 127 -7.41 -13.94 -19.39
CA GLU A 127 -7.75 -14.39 -18.05
C GLU A 127 -7.68 -13.21 -17.06
N VAL A 128 -8.77 -12.98 -16.35
CA VAL A 128 -8.92 -11.89 -15.37
C VAL A 128 -9.27 -12.43 -13.99
N LYS A 129 -8.88 -11.69 -12.98
CA LYS A 129 -9.28 -11.97 -11.58
C LYS A 129 -10.63 -11.31 -11.32
N GLY A 130 -11.49 -12.02 -10.61
CA GLY A 130 -12.80 -11.49 -10.22
C GLY A 130 -13.43 -12.24 -9.08
N VAL A 131 -14.62 -11.80 -8.73
CA VAL A 131 -15.47 -12.40 -7.70
C VAL A 131 -16.87 -12.61 -8.25
N TYR A 132 -17.56 -13.62 -7.73
CA TYR A 132 -18.97 -13.80 -8.02
C TYR A 132 -19.81 -13.00 -7.04
N VAL A 133 -20.66 -12.12 -7.57
CA VAL A 133 -21.56 -11.27 -6.80
C VAL A 133 -22.99 -11.68 -7.11
N MET A 134 -23.82 -11.79 -6.06
CA MET A 134 -25.24 -12.04 -6.21
C MET A 134 -25.97 -10.72 -6.45
N HIS A 135 -26.61 -10.60 -7.58
CA HIS A 135 -27.47 -9.47 -7.96
C HIS A 135 -28.92 -9.95 -8.03
N GLY A 136 -29.68 -9.72 -6.97
CA GLY A 136 -31.00 -10.31 -6.84
C GLY A 136 -30.94 -11.84 -6.77
N SER A 137 -31.46 -12.54 -7.79
CA SER A 137 -31.40 -14.00 -7.92
C SER A 137 -30.33 -14.52 -8.88
N GLU A 138 -29.57 -13.63 -9.50
CA GLU A 138 -28.56 -13.97 -10.48
C GLU A 138 -27.15 -13.81 -9.92
N ILE A 139 -26.26 -14.72 -10.30
CA ILE A 139 -24.83 -14.66 -9.94
C ILE A 139 -24.10 -14.11 -11.15
N GLN A 140 -23.35 -13.01 -10.93
CA GLN A 140 -22.52 -12.37 -11.95
C GLN A 140 -21.07 -12.39 -11.53
N PHE A 141 -20.18 -12.63 -12.52
CA PHE A 141 -18.75 -12.46 -12.34
C PHE A 141 -18.40 -10.98 -12.47
N CYS A 142 -17.75 -10.43 -11.45
CA CYS A 142 -17.25 -9.06 -11.44
C CYS A 142 -15.73 -9.07 -11.41
N GLN A 143 -15.11 -8.48 -12.42
CA GLN A 143 -13.66 -8.30 -12.44
C GLN A 143 -13.24 -7.39 -11.29
N ILE A 144 -12.12 -7.71 -10.63
CA ILE A 144 -11.52 -6.92 -9.57
C ILE A 144 -10.14 -6.42 -9.97
N PHE A 145 -9.77 -5.25 -9.45
CA PHE A 145 -8.45 -4.65 -9.62
C PHE A 145 -7.75 -4.63 -8.25
N PRO A 146 -6.86 -5.60 -7.99
CA PRO A 146 -6.20 -5.71 -6.69
C PRO A 146 -5.21 -4.57 -6.46
N LEU A 147 -5.38 -3.82 -5.36
CA LEU A 147 -4.40 -2.87 -4.83
C LEU A 147 -3.41 -3.55 -3.89
N TYR A 148 -3.92 -4.45 -3.05
CA TYR A 148 -3.11 -5.17 -2.08
C TYR A 148 -3.67 -6.57 -1.85
N SER A 149 -2.79 -7.56 -1.68
CA SER A 149 -3.19 -8.97 -1.51
C SER A 149 -2.42 -9.63 -0.37
N THR A 150 -3.14 -10.37 0.45
CA THR A 150 -2.59 -11.22 1.51
C THR A 150 -3.08 -12.66 1.33
N ASN A 151 -2.61 -13.58 2.16
CA ASN A 151 -3.08 -14.97 2.14
C ASN A 151 -4.57 -15.12 2.54
N SER A 152 -5.18 -14.11 3.16
CA SER A 152 -6.54 -14.17 3.69
C SER A 152 -7.52 -13.25 2.97
N TYR A 153 -7.07 -12.14 2.43
CA TYR A 153 -7.92 -11.15 1.74
C TYR A 153 -7.18 -10.38 0.66
N VAL A 154 -7.96 -9.76 -0.21
CA VAL A 154 -7.52 -8.82 -1.23
C VAL A 154 -8.25 -7.50 -1.01
N ILE A 155 -7.54 -6.38 -1.12
CA ILE A 155 -8.14 -5.04 -1.20
C ILE A 155 -8.19 -4.68 -2.68
N CYS A 156 -9.39 -4.37 -3.14
CA CYS A 156 -9.66 -4.05 -4.53
C CYS A 156 -10.00 -2.57 -4.66
N GLU A 157 -9.58 -1.98 -5.74
CA GLU A 157 -9.89 -0.60 -6.09
C GLU A 157 -11.41 -0.41 -6.23
N VAL A 158 -11.91 0.73 -5.76
CA VAL A 158 -13.29 1.18 -6.01
C VAL A 158 -13.27 2.07 -7.23
N LEU A 159 -13.87 1.60 -8.33
CA LEU A 159 -13.99 2.38 -9.54
C LEU A 159 -15.26 3.23 -9.49
N THR A 160 -15.16 4.46 -9.96
CA THR A 160 -16.34 5.28 -10.27
C THR A 160 -16.96 4.82 -11.59
N THR A 161 -18.23 5.15 -11.81
CA THR A 161 -18.93 4.80 -13.06
C THR A 161 -18.20 5.34 -14.32
N GLU A 162 -17.53 6.49 -14.20
CA GLU A 162 -16.75 7.06 -15.29
C GLU A 162 -15.48 6.26 -15.56
N GLU A 163 -14.80 5.81 -14.50
CA GLU A 163 -13.60 4.98 -14.60
C GLU A 163 -13.94 3.57 -15.10
N GLU A 164 -15.05 2.98 -14.66
CA GLU A 164 -15.56 1.71 -15.19
C GLU A 164 -15.83 1.81 -16.70
N ASN A 165 -16.47 2.89 -17.12
CA ASN A 165 -16.73 3.12 -18.54
C ASN A 165 -15.44 3.34 -19.33
N SER A 166 -14.48 4.11 -18.83
CA SER A 166 -13.21 4.35 -19.50
C SER A 166 -12.37 3.07 -19.61
N ARG A 167 -12.34 2.26 -18.56
CA ARG A 167 -11.64 0.96 -18.55
C ARG A 167 -12.34 -0.13 -19.34
N SER A 168 -13.64 0.02 -19.60
CA SER A 168 -14.32 -0.90 -20.51
C SER A 168 -13.90 -0.73 -21.98
N TYR A 169 -13.31 0.41 -22.35
CA TYR A 169 -12.68 0.65 -23.66
C TYR A 169 -11.24 0.14 -23.74
N ASP A 170 -10.54 0.02 -22.61
CA ASP A 170 -9.28 -0.70 -22.58
C ASP A 170 -9.55 -2.12 -22.07
N PRO A 171 -9.52 -3.12 -22.97
CA PRO A 171 -9.88 -4.49 -22.60
C PRO A 171 -8.96 -5.10 -21.54
N PHE A 172 -7.89 -4.39 -21.08
CA PHE A 172 -6.84 -5.01 -20.28
C PHE A 172 -6.18 -4.13 -19.21
N VAL A 173 -6.72 -2.97 -18.91
CA VAL A 173 -6.25 -2.17 -17.76
C VAL A 173 -7.10 -2.45 -16.53
#